data_5f51d4c1a35134c8fe69334163ee1022
#
_entry.id   5f51d4c1a35134c8fe69334163ee1022
#
_cell.length_a   1.000
_cell.length_b   1.000
_cell.length_c   1.000
_cell.angle_alpha   90.00
_cell.angle_beta   90.00
_cell.angle_gamma   90.00
#
_symmetry.space_group_name_H-M   'P 1'
#
loop_
_entity.id
_entity.type
_entity.pdbx_description
1 polymer ?
#
loop_
_entity_poly.entity_id
_entity_poly.type
_entity_poly.pdbx_seq_one_letter_code
_entity_poly.pdbx_strand_id
1 'polypeptide(L)'
;MSRNVLLLPGDGIGPEIVTEAEKVLRKVNDKFSLNLNFESALVGGAAIDEHDTPLPDETLAKAKAADAIILGAVGGPKWDSRPMASRPEKGLLGLRSQLGLFANLRPAILYPQLASASSLKPEVVSGLDIMIVRELTGGIYFGQPRGVRQLESGERQGYNTYAYTESEIRRIGRVAFEAAQQRGKKLCSVDKANVLEVTVLWREVMEDLRREYPDVELSHMYVDNAAMQLVRAPKQFDVIVTGNMFGDILSDEAAMLTGSIGMLPSASLNSEKQGMYEPCHGSAPDIAGQGIANPLATIFSAAMMLRYSLNEEAAADAIETAVSKVLDQGLRTADIMSAEGRKVSTREMGEAVLAAL
;
A
#
# COMPACT_ATOMS: atom_id res chain seq x y z
N MET A 1 -18.09 16.14 14.68
CA MET A 1 -18.71 16.00 13.35
C MET A 1 -18.65 14.52 13.00
N SER A 2 -19.63 14.00 12.27
CA SER A 2 -19.55 12.63 11.74
C SER A 2 -18.53 12.56 10.62
N ARG A 3 -17.77 11.47 10.54
CA ARG A 3 -16.75 11.23 9.50
C ARG A 3 -17.17 10.01 8.66
N ASN A 4 -17.10 10.15 7.34
CA ASN A 4 -17.58 9.16 6.41
C ASN A 4 -16.41 8.30 5.92
N VAL A 5 -16.49 7.00 6.10
CA VAL A 5 -15.54 6.00 5.61
C VAL A 5 -16.20 5.21 4.49
N LEU A 6 -15.65 5.27 3.29
CA LEU A 6 -16.11 4.48 2.16
C LEU A 6 -15.38 3.14 2.12
N LEU A 7 -16.15 2.06 2.07
CA LEU A 7 -15.65 0.70 1.94
C LEU A 7 -15.81 0.25 0.48
N LEU A 8 -14.71 -0.13 -0.14
CA LEU A 8 -14.63 -0.65 -1.50
C LEU A 8 -14.07 -2.07 -1.48
N PRO A 9 -14.90 -3.10 -1.22
CA PRO A 9 -14.41 -4.47 -1.10
C PRO A 9 -13.68 -4.97 -2.35
N GLY A 10 -14.17 -4.61 -3.54
CA GLY A 10 -13.56 -5.00 -4.81
C GLY A 10 -13.71 -6.49 -5.13
N ASP A 11 -12.61 -7.12 -5.54
CA ASP A 11 -12.57 -8.43 -6.18
C ASP A 11 -11.84 -9.49 -5.33
N GLY A 12 -12.01 -10.76 -5.69
CA GLY A 12 -11.27 -11.88 -5.12
C GLY A 12 -11.44 -12.01 -3.61
N ILE A 13 -10.32 -11.96 -2.86
CA ILE A 13 -10.35 -12.01 -1.39
C ILE A 13 -10.77 -10.68 -0.74
N GLY A 14 -10.90 -9.61 -1.52
CA GLY A 14 -11.24 -8.28 -1.02
C GLY A 14 -12.47 -8.24 -0.11
N PRO A 15 -13.63 -8.83 -0.49
CA PRO A 15 -14.80 -8.87 0.37
C PRO A 15 -14.57 -9.56 1.72
N GLU A 16 -13.78 -10.64 1.76
CA GLU A 16 -13.50 -11.38 3.00
C GLU A 16 -12.67 -10.53 3.98
N ILE A 17 -11.58 -9.92 3.49
CA ILE A 17 -10.66 -9.16 4.33
C ILE A 17 -11.23 -7.81 4.78
N VAL A 18 -12.00 -7.14 3.91
CA VAL A 18 -12.67 -5.87 4.26
C VAL A 18 -13.76 -6.10 5.30
N THR A 19 -14.49 -7.22 5.22
CA THR A 19 -15.48 -7.59 6.23
C THR A 19 -14.86 -7.68 7.63
N GLU A 20 -13.68 -8.27 7.76
CA GLU A 20 -13.01 -8.37 9.06
C GLU A 20 -12.46 -7.01 9.53
N ALA A 21 -11.90 -6.21 8.64
CA ALA A 21 -11.44 -4.86 8.95
C ALA A 21 -12.61 -3.93 9.36
N GLU A 22 -13.76 -4.03 8.69
CA GLU A 22 -14.97 -3.27 9.07
C GLU A 22 -15.44 -3.61 10.47
N LYS A 23 -15.48 -4.89 10.85
CA LYS A 23 -15.84 -5.30 12.22
C LYS A 23 -14.91 -4.67 13.26
N VAL A 24 -13.59 -4.70 13.00
CA VAL A 24 -12.58 -4.07 13.87
C VAL A 24 -12.82 -2.55 13.97
N LEU A 25 -13.04 -1.88 12.84
CA LEU A 25 -13.33 -0.44 12.81
C LEU A 25 -14.61 -0.09 13.59
N ARG A 26 -15.68 -0.88 13.44
CA ARG A 26 -16.92 -0.67 14.22
C ARG A 26 -16.70 -0.82 15.72
N LYS A 27 -15.95 -1.85 16.15
CA LYS A 27 -15.60 -2.04 17.56
C LYS A 27 -14.79 -0.87 18.12
N VAL A 28 -13.80 -0.39 17.36
CA VAL A 28 -12.97 0.77 17.74
C VAL A 28 -13.78 2.06 17.72
N ASN A 29 -14.67 2.24 16.73
CA ASN A 29 -15.60 3.38 16.68
C ASN A 29 -16.43 3.49 17.96
N ASP A 30 -16.99 2.38 18.43
CA ASP A 30 -17.79 2.35 19.66
C ASP A 30 -16.90 2.60 20.90
N LYS A 31 -15.75 1.92 20.98
CA LYS A 31 -14.84 2.02 22.13
C LYS A 31 -14.27 3.43 22.34
N PHE A 32 -13.95 4.14 21.25
CA PHE A 32 -13.33 5.46 21.29
C PHE A 32 -14.30 6.60 20.94
N SER A 33 -15.58 6.29 20.66
CA SER A 33 -16.63 7.27 20.30
C SER A 33 -16.25 8.14 19.10
N LEU A 34 -15.75 7.53 18.03
CA LEU A 34 -15.15 8.23 16.88
C LEU A 34 -16.17 8.88 15.95
N ASN A 35 -17.45 8.50 16.02
CA ASN A 35 -18.54 8.95 15.14
C ASN A 35 -18.27 8.68 13.65
N LEU A 36 -17.79 7.47 13.33
CA LEU A 36 -17.57 7.01 11.97
C LEU A 36 -18.85 6.45 11.36
N ASN A 37 -19.18 6.89 10.16
CA ASN A 37 -20.21 6.31 9.30
C ASN A 37 -19.55 5.48 8.20
N PHE A 38 -20.08 4.29 7.94
CA PHE A 38 -19.56 3.39 6.92
C PHE A 38 -20.57 3.26 5.78
N GLU A 39 -20.10 3.51 4.57
CA GLU A 39 -20.85 3.31 3.34
C GLU A 39 -20.03 2.40 2.40
N SER A 40 -20.70 1.56 1.61
CA SER A 40 -20.04 0.68 0.65
C SER A 40 -20.38 1.06 -0.79
N ALA A 41 -19.46 0.80 -1.71
CA ALA A 41 -19.68 0.93 -3.15
C ALA A 41 -18.88 -0.11 -3.94
N LEU A 42 -19.22 -0.30 -5.22
CA LEU A 42 -18.55 -1.23 -6.10
C LEU A 42 -17.39 -0.56 -6.85
N VAL A 43 -16.31 -1.32 -7.02
CA VAL A 43 -15.13 -0.92 -7.78
C VAL A 43 -14.49 -2.17 -8.43
N GLY A 44 -13.71 -1.98 -9.45
CA GLY A 44 -12.97 -3.06 -10.09
C GLY A 44 -13.85 -4.00 -10.91
N GLY A 45 -13.59 -5.29 -10.83
CA GLY A 45 -14.34 -6.33 -11.54
C GLY A 45 -15.78 -6.46 -11.07
N ALA A 46 -16.03 -6.31 -9.76
CA ALA A 46 -17.38 -6.30 -9.20
C ALA A 46 -18.24 -5.17 -9.81
N ALA A 47 -17.64 -3.98 -10.01
CA ALA A 47 -18.31 -2.87 -10.68
C ALA A 47 -18.51 -3.13 -12.17
N ILE A 48 -17.55 -3.78 -12.83
CA ILE A 48 -17.71 -4.17 -14.26
C ILE A 48 -18.87 -5.13 -14.43
N ASP A 49 -19.02 -6.10 -13.56
CA ASP A 49 -20.10 -7.10 -13.65
C ASP A 49 -21.49 -6.48 -13.52
N GLU A 50 -21.65 -5.42 -12.74
CA GLU A 50 -22.93 -4.77 -12.50
C GLU A 50 -23.18 -3.57 -13.41
N HIS A 51 -22.14 -2.79 -13.74
CA HIS A 51 -22.25 -1.49 -14.41
C HIS A 51 -21.45 -1.39 -15.70
N ASP A 52 -20.77 -2.44 -16.16
CA ASP A 52 -19.86 -2.47 -17.32
C ASP A 52 -18.72 -1.44 -17.26
N THR A 53 -18.41 -0.90 -16.08
CA THR A 53 -17.31 0.05 -15.85
C THR A 53 -16.58 -0.28 -14.54
N PRO A 54 -15.23 -0.18 -14.52
CA PRO A 54 -14.47 -0.48 -13.30
C PRO A 54 -14.57 0.59 -12.21
N LEU A 55 -15.06 1.77 -12.53
CA LEU A 55 -15.29 2.90 -11.62
C LEU A 55 -16.56 3.63 -11.99
N PRO A 56 -17.71 3.28 -11.45
CA PRO A 56 -18.96 4.01 -11.65
C PRO A 56 -18.87 5.46 -11.14
N ASP A 57 -19.55 6.39 -11.80
CA ASP A 57 -19.60 7.81 -11.41
C ASP A 57 -20.13 7.98 -9.97
N GLU A 58 -21.10 7.16 -9.56
CA GLU A 58 -21.62 7.15 -8.20
C GLU A 58 -20.52 6.78 -7.17
N THR A 59 -19.73 5.72 -7.46
CA THR A 59 -18.60 5.32 -6.61
C THR A 59 -17.57 6.45 -6.50
N LEU A 60 -17.24 7.08 -7.62
CA LEU A 60 -16.30 8.21 -7.63
C LEU A 60 -16.84 9.41 -6.83
N ALA A 61 -18.14 9.71 -6.94
CA ALA A 61 -18.77 10.79 -6.19
C ALA A 61 -18.72 10.52 -4.67
N LYS A 62 -19.02 9.28 -4.24
CA LYS A 62 -18.90 8.84 -2.85
C LYS A 62 -17.46 8.92 -2.36
N ALA A 63 -16.49 8.49 -3.19
CA ALA A 63 -15.07 8.54 -2.85
C ALA A 63 -14.57 9.99 -2.65
N LYS A 64 -15.04 10.94 -3.47
CA LYS A 64 -14.72 12.36 -3.30
C LYS A 64 -15.33 12.99 -2.05
N ALA A 65 -16.47 12.48 -1.60
CA ALA A 65 -17.18 12.98 -0.42
C ALA A 65 -16.74 12.31 0.90
N ALA A 66 -16.03 11.18 0.83
CA ALA A 66 -15.57 10.46 2.00
C ALA A 66 -14.35 11.12 2.64
N ASP A 67 -14.25 11.05 3.97
CA ASP A 67 -13.07 11.50 4.72
C ASP A 67 -11.89 10.51 4.52
N ALA A 68 -12.21 9.22 4.35
CA ALA A 68 -11.22 8.18 4.05
C ALA A 68 -11.88 6.99 3.33
N ILE A 69 -11.05 6.16 2.69
CA ILE A 69 -11.49 5.02 1.90
C ILE A 69 -10.70 3.78 2.32
N ILE A 70 -11.39 2.67 2.57
CA ILE A 70 -10.79 1.34 2.69
C ILE A 70 -11.07 0.59 1.39
N LEU A 71 -10.01 0.13 0.72
CA LEU A 71 -10.09 -0.71 -0.46
C LEU A 71 -9.61 -2.13 -0.12
N GLY A 72 -10.33 -3.14 -0.60
CA GLY A 72 -9.88 -4.52 -0.47
C GLY A 72 -8.85 -4.89 -1.53
N ALA A 73 -9.30 -5.31 -2.68
CA ALA A 73 -8.43 -5.62 -3.81
C ALA A 73 -9.19 -5.49 -5.14
N VAL A 74 -8.46 -5.35 -6.25
CA VAL A 74 -9.07 -5.30 -7.58
C VAL A 74 -8.33 -6.23 -8.54
N GLY A 75 -9.05 -6.72 -9.55
CA GLY A 75 -8.49 -7.55 -10.61
C GLY A 75 -8.81 -9.04 -10.49
N GLY A 76 -8.53 -9.74 -11.57
CA GLY A 76 -8.69 -11.18 -11.67
C GLY A 76 -8.79 -11.68 -13.09
N PRO A 77 -8.50 -12.96 -13.36
CA PRO A 77 -8.42 -13.53 -14.71
C PRO A 77 -9.75 -13.47 -15.49
N LYS A 78 -10.87 -13.36 -14.80
CA LYS A 78 -12.21 -13.23 -15.41
C LYS A 78 -12.28 -12.06 -16.41
N TRP A 79 -11.54 -10.99 -16.19
CA TRP A 79 -11.59 -9.76 -16.99
C TRP A 79 -10.36 -9.54 -17.89
N ASP A 80 -9.42 -10.50 -17.96
CA ASP A 80 -8.19 -10.39 -18.77
C ASP A 80 -8.44 -10.21 -20.26
N SER A 81 -9.57 -10.72 -20.77
CA SER A 81 -9.96 -10.56 -22.18
C SER A 81 -10.45 -9.15 -22.53
N ARG A 82 -10.73 -8.31 -21.52
CA ARG A 82 -11.18 -6.93 -21.76
C ARG A 82 -10.06 -6.04 -22.28
N PRO A 83 -10.38 -5.02 -23.07
CA PRO A 83 -9.41 -3.99 -23.43
C PRO A 83 -8.76 -3.36 -22.21
N MET A 84 -7.47 -3.04 -22.28
CA MET A 84 -6.70 -2.46 -21.18
C MET A 84 -7.40 -1.25 -20.50
N ALA A 85 -8.13 -0.46 -21.28
CA ALA A 85 -8.83 0.74 -20.80
C ALA A 85 -10.05 0.45 -19.92
N SER A 86 -10.57 -0.78 -19.91
CA SER A 86 -11.77 -1.19 -19.17
C SER A 86 -11.52 -2.37 -18.23
N ARG A 87 -10.25 -2.67 -17.91
CA ARG A 87 -9.89 -3.70 -16.92
C ARG A 87 -10.13 -3.20 -15.49
N PRO A 88 -10.31 -4.09 -14.51
CA PRO A 88 -10.56 -3.74 -13.11
C PRO A 88 -9.56 -2.74 -12.52
N GLU A 89 -8.27 -2.89 -12.84
CA GLU A 89 -7.17 -2.04 -12.35
C GLU A 89 -7.36 -0.55 -12.74
N LYS A 90 -8.15 -0.28 -13.79
CA LYS A 90 -8.49 1.10 -14.15
C LYS A 90 -9.39 1.79 -13.14
N GLY A 91 -10.17 1.02 -12.38
CA GLY A 91 -10.92 1.53 -11.23
C GLY A 91 -10.00 2.10 -10.15
N LEU A 92 -9.00 1.32 -9.75
CA LEU A 92 -7.99 1.73 -8.79
C LEU A 92 -7.17 2.93 -9.27
N LEU A 93 -6.63 2.87 -10.50
CA LEU A 93 -5.86 3.96 -11.08
C LEU A 93 -6.70 5.23 -11.25
N GLY A 94 -7.98 5.08 -11.56
CA GLY A 94 -8.96 6.18 -11.65
C GLY A 94 -9.15 6.86 -10.30
N LEU A 95 -9.37 6.10 -9.22
CA LEU A 95 -9.47 6.64 -7.86
C LEU A 95 -8.20 7.41 -7.47
N ARG A 96 -7.03 6.81 -7.64
CA ARG A 96 -5.73 7.45 -7.32
C ARG A 96 -5.56 8.78 -8.06
N SER A 97 -5.86 8.82 -9.35
CA SER A 97 -5.74 10.01 -10.19
C SER A 97 -6.77 11.08 -9.82
N GLN A 98 -8.06 10.70 -9.71
CA GLN A 98 -9.18 11.63 -9.50
C GLN A 98 -9.18 12.25 -8.08
N LEU A 99 -8.63 11.55 -7.09
CA LEU A 99 -8.48 12.03 -5.72
C LEU A 99 -7.10 12.66 -5.47
N GLY A 100 -6.21 12.65 -6.45
CA GLY A 100 -4.87 13.21 -6.32
C GLY A 100 -3.99 12.48 -5.27
N LEU A 101 -4.16 11.16 -5.14
CA LEU A 101 -3.44 10.33 -4.15
C LEU A 101 -2.01 10.05 -4.62
N PHE A 102 -1.12 11.00 -4.44
CA PHE A 102 0.25 10.94 -4.97
C PHE A 102 1.27 10.25 -4.07
N ALA A 103 1.04 10.26 -2.75
CA ALA A 103 1.98 9.71 -1.78
C ALA A 103 1.49 8.34 -1.27
N ASN A 104 2.19 7.27 -1.65
CA ASN A 104 1.89 5.94 -1.15
C ASN A 104 2.92 5.53 -0.09
N LEU A 105 2.43 5.30 1.12
CA LEU A 105 3.21 4.88 2.27
C LEU A 105 3.04 3.38 2.47
N ARG A 106 4.15 2.65 2.44
CA ARG A 106 4.20 1.18 2.58
C ARG A 106 5.18 0.80 3.69
N PRO A 107 4.73 0.66 4.94
CA PRO A 107 5.59 0.19 6.02
C PRO A 107 5.86 -1.31 5.87
N ALA A 108 7.14 -1.71 5.94
CA ALA A 108 7.58 -3.09 6.01
C ALA A 108 8.13 -3.34 7.43
N ILE A 109 7.27 -3.83 8.31
CA ILE A 109 7.57 -4.09 9.71
C ILE A 109 7.55 -5.60 9.97
N LEU A 110 8.64 -6.15 10.49
CA LEU A 110 8.65 -7.53 10.95
C LEU A 110 8.25 -7.62 12.42
N TYR A 111 7.11 -8.23 12.67
CA TYR A 111 6.69 -8.56 14.03
C TYR A 111 7.57 -9.65 14.61
N PRO A 112 8.07 -9.51 15.87
CA PRO A 112 8.97 -10.50 16.48
C PRO A 112 8.43 -11.93 16.43
N GLN A 113 7.11 -12.08 16.57
CA GLN A 113 6.39 -13.37 16.53
C GLN A 113 6.44 -14.05 15.16
N LEU A 114 6.81 -13.33 14.11
CA LEU A 114 6.85 -13.80 12.72
C LEU A 114 8.28 -13.91 12.17
N ALA A 115 9.32 -13.72 12.99
CA ALA A 115 10.70 -13.76 12.51
C ALA A 115 11.07 -15.10 11.86
N SER A 116 10.47 -16.21 12.30
CA SER A 116 10.66 -17.53 11.71
C SER A 116 9.85 -17.77 10.40
N ALA A 117 8.91 -16.91 10.08
CA ALA A 117 8.14 -16.99 8.82
C ALA A 117 8.87 -16.32 7.65
N SER A 118 9.86 -15.46 7.92
CA SER A 118 10.71 -14.88 6.87
C SER A 118 11.55 -15.94 6.17
N SER A 119 11.75 -15.77 4.87
CA SER A 119 12.67 -16.60 4.07
C SER A 119 14.14 -16.30 4.36
N LEU A 120 14.44 -15.18 5.03
CA LEU A 120 15.78 -14.79 5.43
C LEU A 120 16.09 -15.24 6.86
N LYS A 121 17.39 -15.27 7.17
CA LYS A 121 17.83 -15.60 8.54
C LYS A 121 17.31 -14.56 9.54
N PRO A 122 16.86 -14.99 10.76
CA PRO A 122 16.33 -14.09 11.77
C PRO A 122 17.26 -12.91 12.12
N GLU A 123 18.57 -13.11 12.16
CA GLU A 123 19.53 -12.04 12.44
C GLU A 123 19.56 -10.92 11.39
N VAL A 124 19.14 -11.22 10.16
CA VAL A 124 19.04 -10.22 9.07
C VAL A 124 17.79 -9.36 9.23
N VAL A 125 16.67 -9.96 9.62
CA VAL A 125 15.35 -9.32 9.58
C VAL A 125 14.78 -8.93 10.94
N SER A 126 15.27 -9.48 12.05
CA SER A 126 14.75 -9.14 13.39
C SER A 126 14.85 -7.64 13.67
N GLY A 127 13.74 -7.04 14.09
CA GLY A 127 13.65 -5.60 14.32
C GLY A 127 13.58 -4.75 13.04
N LEU A 128 13.24 -5.36 11.91
CA LEU A 128 13.03 -4.63 10.66
C LEU A 128 11.85 -3.68 10.78
N ASP A 129 12.07 -2.42 10.43
CA ASP A 129 11.05 -1.37 10.33
C ASP A 129 11.49 -0.37 9.25
N ILE A 130 11.00 -0.54 8.03
CA ILE A 130 11.29 0.31 6.87
C ILE A 130 10.00 0.97 6.41
N MET A 131 10.04 2.28 6.14
CA MET A 131 8.98 2.99 5.46
C MET A 131 9.35 3.23 4.00
N ILE A 132 8.60 2.69 3.06
CA ILE A 132 8.76 2.98 1.63
C ILE A 132 7.73 4.03 1.23
N VAL A 133 8.22 5.18 0.74
CA VAL A 133 7.43 6.31 0.23
C VAL A 133 7.52 6.27 -1.30
N ARG A 134 6.43 5.81 -1.94
CA ARG A 134 6.30 5.65 -3.38
C ARG A 134 5.52 6.81 -3.96
N GLU A 135 6.07 7.49 -4.97
CA GLU A 135 5.26 8.39 -5.81
C GLU A 135 4.26 7.55 -6.61
N LEU A 136 2.99 7.93 -6.65
CA LEU A 136 1.92 7.04 -7.09
C LEU A 136 1.19 7.50 -8.36
N THR A 137 1.26 8.77 -8.74
CA THR A 137 0.43 9.35 -9.80
C THR A 137 1.20 9.82 -11.02
N GLY A 138 2.51 9.62 -11.04
CA GLY A 138 3.41 9.95 -12.14
C GLY A 138 4.18 8.75 -12.69
N GLY A 139 5.27 9.05 -13.35
CA GLY A 139 6.22 8.09 -13.88
C GLY A 139 5.68 7.29 -15.08
N ILE A 140 6.24 6.10 -15.29
CA ILE A 140 5.97 5.28 -16.48
C ILE A 140 4.53 4.72 -16.51
N TYR A 141 3.85 4.63 -15.35
CA TYR A 141 2.48 4.15 -15.27
C TYR A 141 1.47 5.15 -15.82
N PHE A 142 1.79 6.44 -15.83
CA PHE A 142 0.92 7.52 -16.26
C PHE A 142 1.46 8.31 -17.46
N GLY A 143 2.76 8.22 -17.74
CA GLY A 143 3.42 8.98 -18.81
C GLY A 143 2.83 8.78 -20.19
N GLN A 144 2.84 9.84 -20.98
CA GLN A 144 2.36 9.88 -22.37
C GLN A 144 3.47 10.43 -23.28
N PRO A 145 3.57 9.98 -24.55
CA PRO A 145 2.76 8.97 -25.21
C PRO A 145 3.11 7.54 -24.78
N ARG A 146 2.17 6.61 -24.93
CA ARG A 146 2.37 5.17 -24.70
C ARG A 146 1.47 4.33 -25.58
N GLY A 147 1.85 3.09 -25.86
CA GLY A 147 1.02 2.19 -26.65
C GLY A 147 1.81 1.13 -27.38
N VAL A 148 1.14 0.54 -28.37
CA VAL A 148 1.74 -0.35 -29.36
C VAL A 148 1.44 0.22 -30.73
N ARG A 149 2.47 0.43 -31.54
CA ARG A 149 2.35 0.93 -32.92
C ARG A 149 2.99 -0.03 -33.91
N GLN A 150 2.59 0.08 -35.15
CA GLN A 150 3.25 -0.61 -36.26
C GLN A 150 4.27 0.35 -36.89
N LEU A 151 5.48 -0.12 -37.09
CA LEU A 151 6.56 0.60 -37.75
C LEU A 151 6.40 0.49 -39.28
N GLU A 152 7.09 1.32 -40.06
CA GLU A 152 7.14 1.26 -41.50
C GLU A 152 7.66 -0.10 -42.00
N SER A 153 8.49 -0.77 -41.23
CA SER A 153 8.97 -2.13 -41.51
C SER A 153 7.89 -3.22 -41.38
N GLY A 154 6.69 -2.89 -40.89
CA GLY A 154 5.66 -3.86 -40.54
C GLY A 154 5.82 -4.48 -39.15
N GLU A 155 6.91 -4.21 -38.47
CA GLU A 155 7.17 -4.70 -37.08
C GLU A 155 6.33 -3.92 -36.06
N ARG A 156 5.92 -4.59 -34.98
CA ARG A 156 5.22 -3.95 -33.86
C ARG A 156 6.21 -3.44 -32.82
N GLN A 157 5.99 -2.21 -32.33
CA GLN A 157 6.77 -1.61 -31.27
C GLN A 157 5.86 -1.23 -30.09
N GLY A 158 6.14 -1.75 -28.88
CA GLY A 158 5.56 -1.28 -27.63
C GLY A 158 6.42 -0.18 -27.02
N TYR A 159 5.79 0.84 -26.43
CA TYR A 159 6.51 1.95 -25.81
C TYR A 159 5.70 2.59 -24.69
N ASN A 160 6.42 3.07 -23.64
CA ASN A 160 5.89 3.87 -22.56
C ASN A 160 6.83 5.06 -22.30
N THR A 161 6.27 6.18 -21.86
CA THR A 161 7.04 7.34 -21.43
C THR A 161 7.25 7.32 -19.92
N TYR A 162 8.50 7.48 -19.50
CA TYR A 162 8.85 7.67 -18.09
C TYR A 162 9.19 9.15 -17.89
N ALA A 163 8.29 9.87 -17.22
CA ALA A 163 8.44 11.30 -17.01
C ALA A 163 7.98 11.69 -15.60
N TYR A 164 8.69 12.64 -15.02
CA TYR A 164 8.34 13.36 -13.81
C TYR A 164 8.62 14.85 -13.98
N THR A 165 7.75 15.67 -13.44
CA THR A 165 8.00 17.10 -13.27
C THR A 165 8.70 17.37 -11.94
N GLU A 166 9.40 18.49 -11.84
CA GLU A 166 10.02 18.94 -10.59
C GLU A 166 9.00 19.03 -9.44
N SER A 167 7.79 19.51 -9.71
CA SER A 167 6.72 19.63 -8.70
C SER A 167 6.26 18.29 -8.17
N GLU A 168 6.17 17.25 -9.02
CA GLU A 168 5.83 15.89 -8.60
C GLU A 168 6.91 15.30 -7.71
N ILE A 169 8.17 15.48 -8.07
CA ILE A 169 9.30 15.01 -7.27
C ILE A 169 9.35 15.77 -5.94
N ARG A 170 9.17 17.07 -5.96
CA ARG A 170 9.24 17.93 -4.77
C ARG A 170 8.15 17.59 -3.76
N ARG A 171 6.92 17.34 -4.21
CA ARG A 171 5.81 16.98 -3.30
C ARG A 171 6.03 15.65 -2.60
N ILE A 172 6.50 14.61 -3.33
CA ILE A 172 6.76 13.30 -2.71
C ILE A 172 8.02 13.34 -1.85
N GLY A 173 9.02 14.13 -2.24
CA GLY A 173 10.22 14.34 -1.47
C GLY A 173 9.92 14.94 -0.10
N ARG A 174 9.04 15.96 -0.01
CA ARG A 174 8.62 16.53 1.28
C ARG A 174 7.97 15.50 2.19
N VAL A 175 7.04 14.70 1.66
CA VAL A 175 6.41 13.62 2.43
C VAL A 175 7.47 12.66 3.00
N ALA A 176 8.47 12.30 2.21
CA ALA A 176 9.52 11.39 2.63
C ALA A 176 10.47 12.01 3.69
N PHE A 177 10.85 13.28 3.53
CA PHE A 177 11.64 13.99 4.53
C PHE A 177 10.89 14.14 5.85
N GLU A 178 9.61 14.53 5.81
CA GLU A 178 8.76 14.64 7.00
C GLU A 178 8.57 13.28 7.69
N ALA A 179 8.37 12.21 6.92
CA ALA A 179 8.35 10.85 7.47
C ALA A 179 9.68 10.48 8.15
N ALA A 180 10.82 10.81 7.53
CA ALA A 180 12.13 10.56 8.11
C ALA A 180 12.37 11.36 9.41
N GLN A 181 11.92 12.62 9.48
CA GLN A 181 12.01 13.43 10.69
C GLN A 181 11.30 12.82 11.90
N GLN A 182 10.20 12.11 11.64
CA GLN A 182 9.40 11.42 12.68
C GLN A 182 9.94 10.05 13.05
N ARG A 183 10.96 9.56 12.33
CA ARG A 183 11.59 8.25 12.50
C ARG A 183 13.08 8.40 12.83
N GLY A 184 13.93 7.55 12.26
CA GLY A 184 15.38 7.54 12.51
C GLY A 184 16.19 8.63 11.81
N LYS A 185 15.52 9.59 11.14
CA LYS A 185 16.14 10.73 10.42
C LYS A 185 17.08 10.31 9.28
N LYS A 186 16.84 9.15 8.68
CA LYS A 186 17.59 8.65 7.53
C LYS A 186 16.65 8.47 6.34
N LEU A 187 16.99 9.12 5.23
CA LEU A 187 16.26 9.03 3.97
C LEU A 187 17.17 8.50 2.87
N CYS A 188 16.79 7.39 2.26
CA CYS A 188 17.45 6.85 1.07
C CYS A 188 16.59 7.14 -0.16
N SER A 189 17.06 8.01 -1.04
CA SER A 189 16.43 8.27 -2.33
C SER A 189 16.92 7.25 -3.35
N VAL A 190 15.99 6.44 -3.88
CA VAL A 190 16.31 5.35 -4.81
C VAL A 190 15.95 5.75 -6.24
N ASP A 191 16.90 5.63 -7.15
CA ASP A 191 16.81 6.07 -8.52
C ASP A 191 17.62 5.18 -9.50
N LYS A 192 17.70 5.59 -10.77
CA LYS A 192 18.56 5.00 -11.80
C LYS A 192 19.31 6.11 -12.58
N ALA A 193 19.82 7.11 -11.86
CA ALA A 193 20.41 8.32 -12.44
C ALA A 193 21.69 8.10 -13.28
N ASN A 194 22.27 6.91 -13.19
CA ASN A 194 23.39 6.52 -14.07
C ASN A 194 22.96 6.18 -15.51
N VAL A 195 21.63 6.08 -15.78
CA VAL A 195 21.10 5.66 -17.09
C VAL A 195 19.91 6.50 -17.53
N LEU A 196 19.07 6.98 -16.62
CA LEU A 196 17.79 7.63 -16.91
C LEU A 196 17.80 9.11 -16.52
N GLU A 197 17.69 9.99 -17.52
CA GLU A 197 17.69 11.46 -17.34
C GLU A 197 16.57 11.93 -16.40
N VAL A 198 15.39 11.31 -16.45
CA VAL A 198 14.27 11.60 -15.55
C VAL A 198 14.66 11.42 -14.08
N THR A 199 15.55 10.49 -13.79
CA THR A 199 16.01 10.24 -12.41
C THR A 199 17.26 11.04 -12.06
N VAL A 200 17.95 11.65 -13.04
CA VAL A 200 18.93 12.72 -12.78
C VAL A 200 18.20 13.94 -12.18
N LEU A 201 17.12 14.39 -12.83
CA LEU A 201 16.26 15.46 -12.28
C LEU A 201 15.71 15.10 -10.89
N TRP A 202 15.28 13.84 -10.69
CA TRP A 202 14.82 13.35 -9.38
C TRP A 202 15.87 13.60 -8.31
N ARG A 203 17.11 13.22 -8.57
CA ARG A 203 18.23 13.37 -7.62
C ARG A 203 18.54 14.85 -7.34
N GLU A 204 18.55 15.69 -8.36
CA GLU A 204 18.77 17.13 -8.23
C GLU A 204 17.74 17.78 -7.31
N VAL A 205 16.45 17.45 -7.51
CA VAL A 205 15.36 17.98 -6.69
C VAL A 205 15.44 17.48 -5.24
N MET A 206 15.82 16.21 -5.02
CA MET A 206 16.02 15.68 -3.67
C MET A 206 17.18 16.38 -2.93
N GLU A 207 18.28 16.69 -3.63
CA GLU A 207 19.39 17.46 -3.06
C GLU A 207 19.01 18.92 -2.74
N ASP A 208 18.14 19.52 -3.55
CA ASP A 208 17.60 20.85 -3.25
C ASP A 208 16.72 20.84 -1.99
N LEU A 209 15.83 19.85 -1.87
CA LEU A 209 14.96 19.67 -0.70
C LEU A 209 15.74 19.41 0.59
N ARG A 210 16.87 18.71 0.52
CA ARG A 210 17.72 18.45 1.69
C ARG A 210 18.06 19.73 2.47
N ARG A 211 18.14 20.88 1.79
CA ARG A 211 18.43 22.16 2.43
C ARG A 211 17.31 22.65 3.35
N GLU A 212 16.07 22.22 3.07
CA GLU A 212 14.88 22.51 3.89
C GLU A 212 14.81 21.59 5.14
N TYR A 213 15.51 20.43 5.12
CA TYR A 213 15.51 19.40 6.16
C TYR A 213 16.92 19.04 6.65
N PRO A 214 17.64 19.99 7.28
CA PRO A 214 19.07 19.81 7.63
C PRO A 214 19.32 18.75 8.70
N ASP A 215 18.29 18.31 9.41
CA ASP A 215 18.34 17.27 10.44
C ASP A 215 18.11 15.85 9.89
N VAL A 216 17.85 15.70 8.60
CA VAL A 216 17.67 14.40 7.92
C VAL A 216 18.91 14.06 7.09
N GLU A 217 19.47 12.88 7.34
CA GLU A 217 20.57 12.32 6.54
C GLU A 217 20.01 11.79 5.21
N LEU A 218 20.27 12.50 4.11
CA LEU A 218 19.92 12.04 2.76
C LEU A 218 21.07 11.23 2.16
N SER A 219 20.72 10.05 1.64
CA SER A 219 21.60 9.23 0.79
C SER A 219 20.92 8.90 -0.53
N HIS A 220 21.71 8.54 -1.55
CA HIS A 220 21.20 8.08 -2.84
C HIS A 220 21.66 6.67 -3.14
N MET A 221 20.79 5.87 -3.72
CA MET A 221 21.12 4.50 -4.12
C MET A 221 20.48 4.17 -5.46
N TYR A 222 21.23 3.49 -6.35
CA TYR A 222 20.62 2.95 -7.57
C TYR A 222 19.70 1.81 -7.22
N VAL A 223 18.58 1.70 -7.94
CA VAL A 223 17.50 0.75 -7.65
C VAL A 223 17.95 -0.71 -7.63
N ASP A 224 18.86 -1.09 -8.53
CA ASP A 224 19.44 -2.43 -8.57
C ASP A 224 20.28 -2.74 -7.30
N ASN A 225 21.03 -1.76 -6.81
CA ASN A 225 21.74 -1.91 -5.53
C ASN A 225 20.75 -1.90 -4.34
N ALA A 226 19.70 -1.09 -4.38
CA ALA A 226 18.68 -1.06 -3.34
C ALA A 226 17.99 -2.42 -3.19
N ALA A 227 17.64 -3.07 -4.30
CA ALA A 227 17.10 -4.44 -4.31
C ALA A 227 18.07 -5.44 -3.65
N MET A 228 19.35 -5.41 -4.02
CA MET A 228 20.35 -6.26 -3.37
C MET A 228 20.49 -5.98 -1.87
N GLN A 229 20.46 -4.72 -1.48
CA GLN A 229 20.65 -4.32 -0.08
C GLN A 229 19.42 -4.63 0.79
N LEU A 230 18.22 -4.60 0.25
CA LEU A 230 17.01 -5.06 0.95
C LEU A 230 17.13 -6.52 1.38
N VAL A 231 17.68 -7.39 0.53
CA VAL A 231 17.92 -8.80 0.87
C VAL A 231 19.13 -8.97 1.80
N ARG A 232 20.22 -8.22 1.57
CA ARG A 232 21.50 -8.43 2.25
C ARG A 232 21.58 -7.76 3.63
N ALA A 233 21.11 -6.51 3.72
CA ALA A 233 21.27 -5.66 4.91
C ALA A 233 20.09 -4.67 5.05
N PRO A 234 18.83 -5.17 5.16
CA PRO A 234 17.64 -4.30 5.13
C PRO A 234 17.61 -3.28 6.28
N LYS A 235 18.21 -3.60 7.42
CA LYS A 235 18.21 -2.73 8.62
C LYS A 235 19.05 -1.44 8.46
N GLN A 236 19.74 -1.25 7.34
CA GLN A 236 20.38 0.03 7.03
C GLN A 236 19.37 1.10 6.62
N PHE A 237 18.19 0.69 6.15
CA PHE A 237 17.13 1.60 5.71
C PHE A 237 16.20 1.97 6.85
N ASP A 238 15.81 3.23 6.91
CA ASP A 238 14.73 3.77 7.75
C ASP A 238 13.57 4.23 6.85
N VAL A 239 13.81 5.23 6.00
CA VAL A 239 12.85 5.66 4.99
C VAL A 239 13.48 5.54 3.60
N ILE A 240 12.75 4.96 2.66
CA ILE A 240 13.11 4.91 1.24
C ILE A 240 12.10 5.77 0.48
N VAL A 241 12.57 6.67 -0.41
CA VAL A 241 11.71 7.38 -1.36
C VAL A 241 12.09 7.04 -2.79
N THR A 242 11.10 6.80 -3.63
CA THR A 242 11.33 6.46 -5.03
C THR A 242 10.11 6.69 -5.92
N GLY A 243 10.32 6.67 -7.22
CA GLY A 243 9.26 6.77 -8.23
C GLY A 243 8.32 5.56 -8.24
N ASN A 244 7.28 5.67 -9.04
CA ASN A 244 6.13 4.74 -9.05
C ASN A 244 6.54 3.27 -9.28
N MET A 245 7.18 2.97 -10.41
CA MET A 245 7.53 1.60 -10.77
C MET A 245 8.56 0.98 -9.81
N PHE A 246 9.60 1.73 -9.45
CA PHE A 246 10.62 1.20 -8.54
C PHE A 246 10.05 1.01 -7.13
N GLY A 247 9.18 1.91 -6.69
CA GLY A 247 8.50 1.79 -5.40
C GLY A 247 7.57 0.59 -5.33
N ASP A 248 6.91 0.24 -6.44
CA ASP A 248 6.09 -0.97 -6.54
C ASP A 248 6.94 -2.23 -6.33
N ILE A 249 8.00 -2.37 -7.11
CA ILE A 249 8.87 -3.56 -7.08
C ILE A 249 9.58 -3.70 -5.73
N LEU A 250 10.19 -2.63 -5.22
CA LEU A 250 10.95 -2.67 -3.96
C LEU A 250 10.05 -2.90 -2.74
N SER A 251 8.82 -2.42 -2.74
CA SER A 251 7.91 -2.66 -1.63
C SER A 251 7.40 -4.10 -1.60
N ASP A 252 7.19 -4.72 -2.75
CA ASP A 252 6.82 -6.14 -2.83
C ASP A 252 8.00 -7.03 -2.42
N GLU A 253 9.23 -6.66 -2.78
CA GLU A 253 10.44 -7.31 -2.27
C GLU A 253 10.56 -7.18 -0.76
N ALA A 254 10.36 -5.96 -0.22
CA ALA A 254 10.38 -5.70 1.23
C ALA A 254 9.29 -6.48 1.97
N ALA A 255 8.15 -6.73 1.34
CA ALA A 255 7.08 -7.56 1.89
C ALA A 255 7.58 -8.97 2.23
N MET A 256 8.40 -9.55 1.38
CA MET A 256 8.92 -10.90 1.61
C MET A 256 9.89 -10.98 2.79
N LEU A 257 10.49 -9.85 3.20
CA LEU A 257 11.33 -9.79 4.40
C LEU A 257 10.51 -9.98 5.67
N THR A 258 9.23 -9.59 5.66
CA THR A 258 8.32 -9.68 6.80
C THR A 258 7.62 -11.04 6.91
N GLY A 259 7.87 -11.94 5.96
CA GLY A 259 7.34 -13.30 5.94
C GLY A 259 6.09 -13.49 5.11
N SER A 260 5.26 -12.45 4.89
CA SER A 260 4.09 -12.50 4.02
C SER A 260 3.64 -11.11 3.60
N ILE A 261 3.24 -10.97 2.35
CA ILE A 261 2.57 -9.77 1.83
C ILE A 261 1.21 -9.52 2.52
N GLY A 262 0.60 -10.56 3.11
CA GLY A 262 -0.62 -10.48 3.93
C GLY A 262 -0.46 -9.71 5.24
N MET A 263 0.75 -9.26 5.56
CA MET A 263 1.06 -8.42 6.73
C MET A 263 1.28 -6.94 6.37
N LEU A 264 1.35 -6.58 5.09
CA LEU A 264 1.73 -5.24 4.65
C LEU A 264 0.51 -4.38 4.31
N PRO A 265 0.26 -3.36 5.13
CA PRO A 265 -0.71 -2.30 4.80
C PRO A 265 -0.12 -1.28 3.84
N SER A 266 -0.97 -0.46 3.26
CA SER A 266 -0.55 0.76 2.59
C SER A 266 -1.55 1.91 2.78
N ALA A 267 -1.04 3.14 2.66
CA ALA A 267 -1.82 4.37 2.63
C ALA A 267 -1.48 5.15 1.37
N SER A 268 -2.47 5.57 0.62
CA SER A 268 -2.33 6.48 -0.51
C SER A 268 -2.97 7.82 -0.15
N LEU A 269 -2.18 8.88 -0.06
CA LEU A 269 -2.58 10.17 0.48
C LEU A 269 -2.51 11.29 -0.56
N ASN A 270 -3.43 12.26 -0.47
CA ASN A 270 -3.33 13.54 -1.17
C ASN A 270 -2.78 14.64 -0.24
N SER A 271 -2.69 15.86 -0.77
CA SER A 271 -2.20 17.03 -0.01
C SER A 271 -3.12 17.46 1.15
N GLU A 272 -4.38 17.04 1.14
CA GLU A 272 -5.38 17.38 2.17
C GLU A 272 -5.52 16.28 3.22
N LYS A 273 -4.67 15.26 3.17
CA LYS A 273 -4.69 14.07 4.03
C LYS A 273 -5.91 13.17 3.84
N GLN A 274 -6.73 13.39 2.82
CA GLN A 274 -7.68 12.37 2.39
C GLN A 274 -6.88 11.17 1.90
N GLY A 275 -7.25 9.95 2.33
CA GLY A 275 -6.49 8.75 2.03
C GLY A 275 -7.34 7.59 1.57
N MET A 276 -6.74 6.75 0.73
CA MET A 276 -7.22 5.42 0.42
C MET A 276 -6.23 4.41 1.00
N TYR A 277 -6.76 3.45 1.75
CA TYR A 277 -6.03 2.49 2.55
C TYR A 277 -6.34 1.08 2.07
N GLU A 278 -5.31 0.34 1.69
CA GLU A 278 -5.44 -0.96 1.07
C GLU A 278 -4.26 -1.87 1.46
N PRO A 279 -4.42 -3.21 1.51
CA PRO A 279 -3.28 -4.10 1.62
C PRO A 279 -2.38 -3.99 0.38
N CYS A 280 -1.09 -4.31 0.51
CA CYS A 280 -0.17 -4.31 -0.63
C CYS A 280 -0.43 -5.47 -1.60
N HIS A 281 -1.02 -6.60 -1.11
CA HIS A 281 -1.34 -7.75 -1.95
C HIS A 281 -2.52 -7.50 -2.90
N GLY A 282 -2.62 -8.30 -3.96
CA GLY A 282 -3.73 -8.28 -4.92
C GLY A 282 -4.95 -9.09 -4.46
N SER A 283 -5.80 -9.41 -5.43
CA SER A 283 -7.09 -10.08 -5.22
C SER A 283 -7.02 -11.58 -4.94
N ALA A 284 -5.86 -12.23 -5.13
CA ALA A 284 -5.61 -13.64 -4.89
C ALA A 284 -6.80 -14.56 -5.30
N PRO A 285 -7.17 -14.59 -6.59
CA PRO A 285 -8.38 -15.25 -7.07
C PRO A 285 -8.37 -16.77 -6.84
N ASP A 286 -7.20 -17.35 -6.68
CA ASP A 286 -6.97 -18.77 -6.41
C ASP A 286 -7.46 -19.21 -5.02
N ILE A 287 -7.51 -18.31 -4.05
CA ILE A 287 -7.98 -18.59 -2.68
C ILE A 287 -9.27 -17.85 -2.31
N ALA A 288 -9.84 -17.08 -3.23
CA ALA A 288 -11.06 -16.32 -2.99
C ALA A 288 -12.25 -17.24 -2.62
N GLY A 289 -13.04 -16.85 -1.62
CA GLY A 289 -14.18 -17.61 -1.11
C GLY A 289 -13.84 -18.82 -0.24
N GLN A 290 -12.54 -19.08 0.00
CA GLN A 290 -12.11 -20.21 0.83
C GLN A 290 -11.97 -19.86 2.32
N GLY A 291 -12.06 -18.59 2.69
CA GLY A 291 -11.95 -18.12 4.08
C GLY A 291 -10.58 -18.36 4.71
N ILE A 292 -9.51 -18.38 3.89
CA ILE A 292 -8.13 -18.64 4.34
C ILE A 292 -7.19 -17.45 4.17
N ALA A 293 -7.65 -16.36 3.52
CA ALA A 293 -6.88 -15.15 3.33
C ALA A 293 -6.52 -14.48 4.67
N ASN A 294 -5.33 -13.90 4.75
CA ASN A 294 -4.90 -13.15 5.92
C ASN A 294 -5.55 -11.74 5.93
N PRO A 295 -6.38 -11.37 6.92
CA PRO A 295 -7.03 -10.07 6.97
C PRO A 295 -6.16 -8.98 7.61
N LEU A 296 -4.96 -9.32 8.15
CA LEU A 296 -4.18 -8.43 9.01
C LEU A 296 -3.65 -7.20 8.24
N ALA A 297 -3.25 -7.35 6.98
CA ALA A 297 -2.82 -6.20 6.17
C ALA A 297 -3.94 -5.16 6.01
N THR A 298 -5.20 -5.60 5.81
CA THR A 298 -6.34 -4.69 5.72
C THR A 298 -6.69 -4.08 7.08
N ILE A 299 -6.58 -4.84 8.16
CA ILE A 299 -6.76 -4.35 9.53
C ILE A 299 -5.70 -3.30 9.87
N PHE A 300 -4.44 -3.52 9.51
CA PHE A 300 -3.38 -2.52 9.66
C PHE A 300 -3.59 -1.30 8.75
N SER A 301 -4.11 -1.50 7.53
CA SER A 301 -4.51 -0.38 6.65
C SER A 301 -5.60 0.48 7.32
N ALA A 302 -6.54 -0.15 8.03
CA ALA A 302 -7.53 0.56 8.83
C ALA A 302 -6.90 1.35 10.01
N ALA A 303 -5.88 0.80 10.67
CA ALA A 303 -5.11 1.52 11.68
C ALA A 303 -4.37 2.74 11.07
N MET A 304 -3.74 2.57 9.90
CA MET A 304 -3.13 3.69 9.18
C MET A 304 -4.16 4.78 8.82
N MET A 305 -5.37 4.40 8.42
CA MET A 305 -6.48 5.34 8.16
C MET A 305 -6.81 6.18 9.40
N LEU A 306 -6.96 5.54 10.54
CA LEU A 306 -7.22 6.22 11.81
C LEU A 306 -6.09 7.21 12.14
N ARG A 307 -4.83 6.82 11.94
CA ARG A 307 -3.65 7.64 12.25
C ARG A 307 -3.49 8.81 11.28
N TYR A 308 -3.49 8.57 9.98
CA TYR A 308 -3.06 9.56 8.98
C TYR A 308 -4.19 10.48 8.50
N SER A 309 -5.40 9.96 8.23
CA SER A 309 -6.52 10.78 7.76
C SER A 309 -7.40 11.29 8.91
N LEU A 310 -7.61 10.48 9.94
CA LEU A 310 -8.59 10.80 10.98
C LEU A 310 -7.97 11.35 12.28
N ASN A 311 -6.64 11.35 12.42
CA ASN A 311 -5.87 11.80 13.59
C ASN A 311 -6.32 11.11 14.91
N GLU A 312 -6.61 9.82 14.86
CA GLU A 312 -7.05 8.98 15.97
C GLU A 312 -5.96 7.98 16.38
N GLU A 313 -4.81 8.50 16.83
CA GLU A 313 -3.63 7.68 17.20
C GLU A 313 -3.96 6.59 18.21
N ALA A 314 -4.66 6.93 19.30
CA ALA A 314 -4.97 5.97 20.36
C ALA A 314 -5.80 4.78 19.85
N ALA A 315 -6.69 5.03 18.89
CA ALA A 315 -7.49 4.00 18.25
C ALA A 315 -6.66 3.12 17.30
N ALA A 316 -5.73 3.72 16.56
CA ALA A 316 -4.79 3.00 15.72
C ALA A 316 -3.86 2.09 16.55
N ASP A 317 -3.27 2.63 17.63
CA ASP A 317 -2.40 1.88 18.53
C ASP A 317 -3.13 0.71 19.21
N ALA A 318 -4.42 0.88 19.52
CA ALA A 318 -5.23 -0.20 20.07
C ALA A 318 -5.38 -1.36 19.09
N ILE A 319 -5.58 -1.09 17.79
CA ILE A 319 -5.64 -2.12 16.74
C ILE A 319 -4.29 -2.85 16.63
N GLU A 320 -3.19 -2.11 16.50
CA GLU A 320 -1.85 -2.68 16.36
C GLU A 320 -1.47 -3.54 17.59
N THR A 321 -1.79 -3.06 18.79
CA THR A 321 -1.61 -3.80 20.03
C THR A 321 -2.46 -5.08 20.08
N ALA A 322 -3.72 -5.01 19.63
CA ALA A 322 -4.60 -6.18 19.58
C ALA A 322 -4.04 -7.25 18.62
N VAL A 323 -3.57 -6.86 17.44
CA VAL A 323 -2.93 -7.79 16.50
C VAL A 323 -1.68 -8.42 17.12
N SER A 324 -0.80 -7.62 17.77
CA SER A 324 0.38 -8.16 18.43
C SER A 324 0.02 -9.22 19.47
N LYS A 325 -1.00 -8.97 20.33
CA LYS A 325 -1.50 -9.95 21.30
C LYS A 325 -2.01 -11.23 20.65
N VAL A 326 -2.70 -11.13 19.51
CA VAL A 326 -3.17 -12.29 18.77
C VAL A 326 -2.01 -13.13 18.22
N LEU A 327 -0.96 -12.46 17.73
CA LEU A 327 0.26 -13.12 17.28
C LEU A 327 1.02 -13.77 18.47
N ASP A 328 1.03 -13.15 19.66
CA ASP A 328 1.61 -13.74 20.89
C ASP A 328 0.87 -15.01 21.32
N GLN A 329 -0.43 -15.12 21.06
CA GLN A 329 -1.22 -16.32 21.29
C GLN A 329 -0.91 -17.46 20.30
N GLY A 330 -0.01 -17.25 19.36
CA GLY A 330 0.37 -18.22 18.36
C GLY A 330 -0.63 -18.41 17.22
N LEU A 331 -1.65 -17.53 17.06
CA LEU A 331 -2.61 -17.64 15.98
C LEU A 331 -1.98 -17.22 14.64
N ARG A 332 -2.19 -18.02 13.60
CA ARG A 332 -1.56 -17.83 12.28
C ARG A 332 -2.54 -18.17 11.16
N THR A 333 -2.66 -17.32 10.17
CA THR A 333 -3.20 -17.71 8.87
C THR A 333 -2.19 -18.55 8.09
N ALA A 334 -2.60 -19.15 6.99
CA ALA A 334 -1.79 -20.12 6.26
C ALA A 334 -0.46 -19.54 5.75
N ASP A 335 -0.46 -18.28 5.36
CA ASP A 335 0.67 -17.53 4.78
C ASP A 335 1.77 -17.17 5.79
N ILE A 336 1.41 -17.03 7.07
CA ILE A 336 2.33 -16.71 8.18
C ILE A 336 2.50 -17.88 9.15
N MET A 337 2.23 -19.10 8.68
CA MET A 337 2.29 -20.28 9.53
C MET A 337 3.72 -20.59 9.99
N SER A 338 3.87 -20.93 11.25
CA SER A 338 5.12 -21.39 11.88
C SER A 338 4.92 -22.72 12.59
N ALA A 339 6.02 -23.41 12.93
CA ALA A 339 5.95 -24.74 13.55
C ALA A 339 5.14 -24.79 14.86
N GLU A 340 5.16 -23.70 15.62
CA GLU A 340 4.45 -23.60 16.91
C GLU A 340 3.09 -22.88 16.78
N GLY A 341 2.74 -22.44 15.56
CA GLY A 341 1.52 -21.69 15.30
C GLY A 341 0.27 -22.55 15.23
N ARG A 342 -0.87 -22.02 15.68
CA ARG A 342 -2.20 -22.59 15.49
C ARG A 342 -2.82 -21.94 14.25
N LYS A 343 -3.10 -22.77 13.22
CA LYS A 343 -3.75 -22.29 11.99
C LYS A 343 -5.18 -21.84 12.28
N VAL A 344 -5.55 -20.67 11.75
CA VAL A 344 -6.88 -20.08 11.81
C VAL A 344 -7.32 -19.60 10.44
N SER A 345 -8.63 -19.50 10.23
CA SER A 345 -9.26 -18.93 9.05
C SER A 345 -9.21 -17.39 9.09
N THR A 346 -9.58 -16.75 7.96
CA THR A 346 -9.77 -15.29 7.85
C THR A 346 -10.67 -14.76 8.96
N ARG A 347 -11.84 -15.41 9.14
CA ARG A 347 -12.83 -15.02 10.13
C ARG A 347 -12.32 -15.21 11.57
N GLU A 348 -11.74 -16.37 11.89
CA GLU A 348 -11.19 -16.62 13.23
C GLU A 348 -10.08 -15.66 13.61
N MET A 349 -9.25 -15.25 12.64
CA MET A 349 -8.22 -14.21 12.85
C MET A 349 -8.88 -12.86 13.19
N GLY A 350 -9.90 -12.45 12.43
CA GLY A 350 -10.65 -11.21 12.70
C GLY A 350 -11.35 -11.25 14.06
N GLU A 351 -12.00 -12.35 14.41
CA GLU A 351 -12.65 -12.56 15.72
C GLU A 351 -11.65 -12.50 16.88
N ALA A 352 -10.43 -13.05 16.69
CA ALA A 352 -9.37 -12.97 17.68
C ALA A 352 -8.89 -11.53 17.91
N VAL A 353 -8.72 -10.73 16.84
CA VAL A 353 -8.39 -9.31 16.96
C VAL A 353 -9.48 -8.55 17.69
N LEU A 354 -10.76 -8.80 17.36
CA LEU A 354 -11.91 -8.22 18.08
C LEU A 354 -11.92 -8.55 19.57
N ALA A 355 -11.57 -9.77 19.94
CA ALA A 355 -11.51 -10.20 21.34
C ALA A 355 -10.34 -9.57 22.12
N ALA A 356 -9.26 -9.21 21.43
CA ALA A 356 -8.05 -8.61 22.01
C ALA A 356 -8.13 -7.07 22.17
N LEU A 357 -9.08 -6.42 21.47
CA LEU A 357 -9.42 -4.99 21.56
C LEU A 357 -10.18 -4.69 22.87
#